data_3307b0c9c90da489c48dfe492a3c0273
#
_entry.id   3307b0c9c90da489c48dfe492a3c0273
#
_cell.length_a   1.000
_cell.length_b   1.000
_cell.length_c   1.000
_cell.angle_alpha   90.00
_cell.angle_beta   90.00
_cell.angle_gamma   90.00
#
_symmetry.space_group_name_H-M   'P 1'
#
loop_
_entity.id
_entity.type
_entity.pdbx_description
1 polymer ?
#
loop_
_entity_poly.entity_id
_entity_poly.type
_entity_poly.pdbx_seq_one_letter_code
_entity_poly.pdbx_strand_id
1 'polypeptide(L)'
;MANPFVHVELATTDHDKAKSFYGKLFDWKLEDADMGPAGTYTMIQPGEGTGGGIMKQLIPGAPSAWLAYVLVDDVEAATKKAESLGAKVMKGVTEIPGAGWFSIIVDPTGAALGLWKAKSA
;
A
#
# COMPACT_ATOMS: atom_id res chain seq x y z
N MET A 1 14.29 5.20 15.77
CA MET A 1 13.95 5.26 14.35
C MET A 1 12.55 5.81 14.17
N ALA A 2 12.37 6.69 13.19
CA ALA A 2 11.06 7.26 12.93
C ALA A 2 10.16 6.28 12.18
N ASN A 3 8.86 6.44 12.34
CA ASN A 3 7.85 5.63 11.65
C ASN A 3 6.88 6.55 10.86
N PRO A 4 7.37 7.22 9.81
CA PRO A 4 6.50 8.09 9.02
C PRO A 4 5.58 7.27 8.11
N PHE A 5 4.48 7.90 7.68
CA PHE A 5 3.73 7.39 6.54
C PHE A 5 4.56 7.61 5.28
N VAL A 6 4.75 6.56 4.49
CA VAL A 6 5.64 6.63 3.31
C VAL A 6 4.96 6.30 2.01
N HIS A 7 3.72 5.82 2.06
CA HIS A 7 3.00 5.43 0.85
C HIS A 7 1.50 5.35 1.15
N VAL A 8 0.66 5.72 0.19
CA VAL A 8 -0.79 5.56 0.32
C VAL A 8 -1.30 4.88 -0.95
N GLU A 9 -2.00 3.77 -0.81
CA GLU A 9 -2.38 2.94 -1.93
C GLU A 9 -3.89 2.80 -2.01
N LEU A 10 -4.45 3.00 -3.19
CA LEU A 10 -5.85 2.72 -3.45
C LEU A 10 -5.99 1.33 -4.07
N ALA A 11 -6.74 0.46 -3.41
CA ALA A 11 -7.22 -0.79 -3.99
C ALA A 11 -8.63 -0.53 -4.51
N THR A 12 -8.82 -0.60 -5.82
CA THR A 12 -10.09 -0.18 -6.44
C THR A 12 -10.76 -1.30 -7.22
N THR A 13 -12.07 -1.30 -7.20
CA THR A 13 -12.86 -2.26 -7.98
C THR A 13 -12.93 -1.88 -9.46
N ASP A 14 -12.53 -0.66 -9.82
CA ASP A 14 -12.49 -0.21 -11.21
C ASP A 14 -11.28 0.72 -11.41
N HIS A 15 -10.18 0.15 -11.84
CA HIS A 15 -8.90 0.85 -11.99
C HIS A 15 -8.98 2.04 -12.96
N ASP A 16 -9.55 1.83 -14.13
CA ASP A 16 -9.60 2.86 -15.16
C ASP A 16 -10.46 4.05 -14.71
N LYS A 17 -11.58 3.76 -14.07
CA LYS A 17 -12.49 4.79 -13.58
C LYS A 17 -11.84 5.60 -12.45
N ALA A 18 -11.16 4.94 -11.52
CA ALA A 18 -10.46 5.61 -10.43
C ALA A 18 -9.33 6.49 -10.96
N LYS A 19 -8.51 5.95 -11.87
CA LYS A 19 -7.41 6.69 -12.49
C LYS A 19 -7.92 7.94 -13.19
N SER A 20 -8.98 7.83 -13.97
CA SER A 20 -9.58 8.97 -14.68
C SER A 20 -10.11 10.02 -13.70
N PHE A 21 -10.79 9.58 -12.64
CA PHE A 21 -11.35 10.47 -11.65
C PHE A 21 -10.26 11.30 -10.96
N TYR A 22 -9.26 10.63 -10.40
CA TYR A 22 -8.19 11.32 -9.67
C TYR A 22 -7.27 12.12 -10.57
N GLY A 23 -7.04 11.66 -11.79
CA GLY A 23 -6.23 12.39 -12.77
C GLY A 23 -6.87 13.70 -13.22
N LYS A 24 -8.22 13.77 -13.20
CA LYS A 24 -8.94 15.01 -13.51
C LYS A 24 -9.14 15.91 -12.30
N LEU A 25 -9.21 15.31 -11.12
CA LEU A 25 -9.45 16.06 -9.87
C LEU A 25 -8.21 16.79 -9.38
N PHE A 26 -7.06 16.14 -9.47
CA PHE A 26 -5.79 16.66 -8.95
C PHE A 26 -4.73 16.77 -10.03
N ASP A 27 -3.69 17.56 -9.76
CA ASP A 27 -2.51 17.65 -10.64
C ASP A 27 -1.52 16.52 -10.38
N TRP A 28 -2.03 15.35 -10.05
CA TRP A 28 -1.18 14.17 -9.84
C TRP A 28 -0.65 13.66 -11.17
N LYS A 29 0.64 13.33 -11.18
CA LYS A 29 1.22 12.62 -12.30
C LYS A 29 1.04 11.12 -12.07
N LEU A 30 0.31 10.48 -12.98
CA LEU A 30 -0.02 9.04 -12.88
C LEU A 30 0.77 8.28 -13.94
N GLU A 31 1.52 7.27 -13.50
CA GLU A 31 2.38 6.49 -14.37
C GLU A 31 2.12 5.00 -14.16
N ASP A 32 1.73 4.32 -15.23
CA ASP A 32 1.39 2.90 -15.17
C ASP A 32 2.63 2.02 -15.23
N ALA A 33 2.65 0.98 -14.40
CA ALA A 33 3.64 -0.08 -14.44
C ALA A 33 2.93 -1.42 -14.56
N ASP A 34 3.43 -2.30 -15.43
CA ASP A 34 2.89 -3.64 -15.59
C ASP A 34 3.46 -4.53 -14.48
N MET A 35 2.58 -5.12 -13.69
CA MET A 35 2.93 -6.01 -12.58
C MET A 35 2.65 -7.48 -12.92
N GLY A 36 2.59 -7.82 -14.21
CA GLY A 36 2.33 -9.18 -14.65
C GLY A 36 0.94 -9.68 -14.25
N PRO A 37 0.83 -10.87 -13.62
CA PRO A 37 -0.47 -11.42 -13.24
C PRO A 37 -1.28 -10.54 -12.28
N ALA A 38 -0.62 -9.66 -11.53
CA ALA A 38 -1.30 -8.74 -10.62
C ALA A 38 -1.94 -7.54 -11.34
N GLY A 39 -1.71 -7.40 -12.64
CA GLY A 39 -2.28 -6.33 -13.45
C GLY A 39 -1.44 -5.06 -13.48
N THR A 40 -2.09 -3.92 -13.66
CA THR A 40 -1.40 -2.64 -13.74
C THR A 40 -1.37 -1.95 -12.37
N TYR A 41 -0.20 -1.45 -12.01
CA TYR A 41 -0.03 -0.60 -10.83
C TYR A 41 0.25 0.82 -11.31
N THR A 42 -0.59 1.77 -10.93
CA THR A 42 -0.41 3.16 -11.32
C THR A 42 0.28 3.91 -10.18
N MET A 43 1.50 4.40 -10.44
CA MET A 43 2.23 5.21 -9.48
C MET A 43 1.64 6.61 -9.43
N ILE A 44 1.46 7.13 -8.22
CA ILE A 44 0.97 8.50 -8.00
C ILE A 44 2.14 9.37 -7.57
N GLN A 45 2.43 10.40 -8.37
CA GLN A 45 3.40 11.42 -8.04
C GLN A 45 2.64 12.71 -7.71
N PRO A 46 2.52 13.06 -6.43
CA PRO A 46 1.66 14.19 -6.04
C PRO A 46 2.32 15.56 -6.21
N GLY A 47 3.60 15.61 -6.60
CA GLY A 47 4.37 16.84 -6.71
C GLY A 47 5.22 17.08 -5.49
N GLU A 48 4.69 16.86 -4.31
CA GLU A 48 5.42 16.93 -3.04
C GLU A 48 4.73 16.06 -2.01
N GLY A 49 5.44 15.69 -0.96
CA GLY A 49 4.91 14.87 0.11
C GLY A 49 4.86 13.39 -0.23
N THR A 50 4.00 12.66 0.47
CA THR A 50 3.89 11.21 0.35
C THR A 50 3.21 10.82 -0.96
N GLY A 51 3.88 9.98 -1.74
CA GLY A 51 3.33 9.41 -2.94
C GLY A 51 2.45 8.20 -2.67
N GLY A 52 1.97 7.58 -3.73
CA GLY A 52 1.08 6.43 -3.58
C GLY A 52 0.94 5.64 -4.87
N GLY A 53 -0.12 4.88 -4.91
CA GLY A 53 -0.43 4.06 -6.08
C GLY A 53 -1.90 3.69 -6.16
N ILE A 54 -2.29 3.21 -7.33
CA ILE A 54 -3.64 2.70 -7.59
C ILE A 54 -3.50 1.31 -8.16
N MET A 55 -4.18 0.35 -7.56
CA MET A 55 -4.18 -1.02 -8.02
C MET A 55 -5.58 -1.63 -7.95
N LYS A 56 -5.74 -2.76 -8.62
CA LYS A 56 -6.99 -3.51 -8.56
C LYS A 56 -7.21 -4.08 -7.16
N GLN A 57 -8.45 -3.99 -6.66
CA GLN A 57 -8.82 -4.69 -5.43
C GLN A 57 -8.75 -6.19 -5.65
N LEU A 58 -7.86 -6.87 -4.90
CA LEU A 58 -7.64 -8.31 -5.07
C LEU A 58 -8.47 -9.17 -4.12
N ILE A 59 -9.12 -8.55 -3.14
CA ILE A 59 -9.95 -9.28 -2.17
C ILE A 59 -11.36 -9.38 -2.74
N PRO A 60 -11.86 -10.61 -3.04
CA PRO A 60 -13.22 -10.76 -3.59
C PRO A 60 -14.27 -10.15 -2.67
N GLY A 61 -15.15 -9.34 -3.23
CA GLY A 61 -16.25 -8.71 -2.50
C GLY A 61 -15.85 -7.52 -1.64
N ALA A 62 -14.57 -7.20 -1.54
CA ALA A 62 -14.15 -6.02 -0.77
C ALA A 62 -14.39 -4.73 -1.54
N PRO A 63 -14.80 -3.64 -0.86
CA PRO A 63 -14.98 -2.35 -1.52
C PRO A 63 -13.65 -1.71 -1.86
N SER A 64 -13.70 -0.67 -2.71
CA SER A 64 -12.54 0.18 -2.93
C SER A 64 -12.17 0.88 -1.63
N ALA A 65 -10.86 0.95 -1.33
CA ALA A 65 -10.38 1.54 -0.09
C ALA A 65 -8.94 2.03 -0.22
N TRP A 66 -8.62 3.08 0.50
CA TRP A 66 -7.25 3.56 0.64
C TRP A 66 -6.57 2.85 1.80
N LEU A 67 -5.28 2.56 1.63
CA LEU A 67 -4.44 1.92 2.66
C LEU A 67 -3.16 2.73 2.81
N ALA A 68 -2.88 3.19 4.02
CA ALA A 68 -1.64 3.90 4.33
C ALA A 68 -0.57 2.89 4.77
N TYR A 69 0.69 3.18 4.43
CA TYR A 69 1.84 2.37 4.82
C TYR A 69 2.78 3.19 5.70
N VAL A 70 3.27 2.56 6.76
CA VAL A 70 4.20 3.14 7.73
C VAL A 70 5.57 2.49 7.56
N LEU A 71 6.61 3.31 7.57
CA LEU A 71 7.99 2.82 7.49
C LEU A 71 8.40 2.13 8.80
N VAL A 72 8.98 0.94 8.66
CA VAL A 72 9.55 0.19 9.81
C VAL A 72 10.95 -0.29 9.45
N ASP A 73 11.75 -0.60 10.47
CA ASP A 73 13.10 -1.12 10.29
C ASP A 73 13.14 -2.55 9.78
N ASP A 74 12.19 -3.35 10.24
CA ASP A 74 12.15 -4.79 9.99
C ASP A 74 10.67 -5.19 9.96
N VAL A 75 10.17 -5.47 8.76
CA VAL A 75 8.74 -5.77 8.56
C VAL A 75 8.35 -7.04 9.32
N GLU A 76 9.20 -8.07 9.32
CA GLU A 76 8.90 -9.31 10.02
C GLU A 76 8.78 -9.09 11.53
N ALA A 77 9.76 -8.42 12.12
CA ALA A 77 9.73 -8.11 13.55
C ALA A 77 8.56 -7.22 13.94
N ALA A 78 8.28 -6.19 13.13
CA ALA A 78 7.15 -5.29 13.39
C ALA A 78 5.81 -6.01 13.28
N THR A 79 5.67 -6.91 12.32
CA THR A 79 4.45 -7.69 12.14
C THR A 79 4.20 -8.62 13.34
N LYS A 80 5.25 -9.30 13.81
CA LYS A 80 5.16 -10.16 14.99
C LYS A 80 4.82 -9.35 16.24
N LYS A 81 5.44 -8.19 16.39
CA LYS A 81 5.14 -7.29 17.50
C LYS A 81 3.68 -6.83 17.46
N ALA A 82 3.18 -6.48 16.28
CA ALA A 82 1.77 -6.09 16.13
C ALA A 82 0.83 -7.19 16.57
N GLU A 83 1.09 -8.45 16.18
CA GLU A 83 0.29 -9.58 16.64
C GLU A 83 0.30 -9.71 18.16
N SER A 84 1.46 -9.55 18.78
CA SER A 84 1.58 -9.62 20.24
C SER A 84 0.80 -8.51 20.95
N LEU A 85 0.51 -7.42 20.26
CA LEU A 85 -0.25 -6.29 20.77
C LEU A 85 -1.74 -6.33 20.40
N GLY A 86 -2.19 -7.44 19.80
CA GLY A 86 -3.61 -7.64 19.50
C GLY A 86 -4.03 -7.43 18.07
N ALA A 87 -3.11 -7.14 17.17
CA ALA A 87 -3.44 -7.01 15.75
C ALA A 87 -3.62 -8.38 15.09
N LYS A 88 -4.35 -8.38 13.97
CA LYS A 88 -4.44 -9.55 13.10
C LYS A 88 -3.60 -9.29 11.86
N VAL A 89 -2.95 -10.32 11.33
CA VAL A 89 -2.20 -10.22 10.08
C VAL A 89 -3.14 -10.55 8.93
N MET A 90 -3.43 -9.53 8.10
CA MET A 90 -4.26 -9.72 6.91
C MET A 90 -3.41 -10.26 5.76
N LYS A 91 -2.19 -9.76 5.61
CA LYS A 91 -1.22 -10.20 4.62
C LYS A 91 0.13 -10.30 5.29
N GLY A 92 0.71 -11.50 5.30
CA GLY A 92 2.04 -11.73 5.87
C GLY A 92 3.14 -11.03 5.10
N VAL A 93 4.35 -11.04 5.65
CA VAL A 93 5.51 -10.39 5.03
C VAL A 93 5.69 -10.88 3.60
N THR A 94 5.70 -9.95 2.66
CA THR A 94 5.80 -10.22 1.23
C THR A 94 6.89 -9.35 0.64
N GLU A 95 7.77 -9.96 -0.13
CA GLU A 95 8.80 -9.23 -0.86
C GLU A 95 8.26 -8.76 -2.19
N ILE A 96 8.53 -7.48 -2.51
CA ILE A 96 8.33 -6.94 -3.87
C ILE A 96 9.72 -6.82 -4.48
N PRO A 97 10.07 -7.68 -5.45
CA PRO A 97 11.41 -7.69 -6.04
C PRO A 97 11.81 -6.30 -6.56
N GLY A 98 13.00 -5.87 -6.18
CA GLY A 98 13.52 -4.56 -6.58
C GLY A 98 12.99 -3.37 -5.78
N ALA A 99 11.99 -3.57 -4.92
CA ALA A 99 11.34 -2.47 -4.20
C ALA A 99 11.47 -2.57 -2.68
N GLY A 100 11.04 -3.66 -2.08
CA GLY A 100 11.09 -3.80 -0.62
C GLY A 100 10.22 -4.92 -0.10
N TRP A 101 9.83 -4.80 1.17
CA TRP A 101 8.95 -5.76 1.85
C TRP A 101 7.78 -5.05 2.49
N PHE A 102 6.65 -5.73 2.54
CA PHE A 102 5.47 -5.19 3.21
C PHE A 102 4.68 -6.28 3.92
N SER A 103 3.84 -5.85 4.84
CA SER A 103 2.76 -6.66 5.40
C SER A 103 1.54 -5.76 5.59
N ILE A 104 0.38 -6.38 5.79
CA ILE A 104 -0.85 -5.64 6.10
C ILE A 104 -1.42 -6.21 7.38
N ILE A 105 -1.65 -5.35 8.35
CA ILE A 105 -2.22 -5.72 9.64
C ILE A 105 -3.58 -5.04 9.81
N VAL A 106 -4.42 -5.64 10.66
CA VAL A 106 -5.66 -5.03 11.13
C VAL A 106 -5.47 -4.75 12.61
N ASP A 107 -5.58 -3.49 13.00
CA ASP A 107 -5.35 -3.10 14.39
C ASP A 107 -6.45 -3.63 15.31
N PRO A 108 -6.31 -3.53 16.65
CA PRO A 108 -7.32 -4.05 17.57
C PRO A 108 -8.70 -3.43 17.44
N THR A 109 -8.82 -2.29 16.74
CA THR A 109 -10.12 -1.64 16.50
C THR A 109 -10.74 -1.99 15.16
N GLY A 110 -10.02 -2.75 14.32
CA GLY A 110 -10.54 -3.18 13.03
C GLY A 110 -10.06 -2.39 11.82
N ALA A 111 -9.11 -1.47 11.99
CA ALA A 111 -8.56 -0.67 10.89
C ALA A 111 -7.33 -1.32 10.27
N ALA A 112 -7.26 -1.32 8.94
CA ALA A 112 -6.11 -1.87 8.22
C ALA A 112 -4.99 -0.84 8.09
N LEU A 113 -3.75 -1.32 8.16
CA LEU A 113 -2.55 -0.50 8.00
C LEU A 113 -1.46 -1.34 7.37
N GLY A 114 -0.70 -0.75 6.45
CA GLY A 114 0.45 -1.41 5.85
C GLY A 114 1.73 -1.08 6.59
N LEU A 115 2.64 -2.05 6.65
CA LEU A 115 4.00 -1.89 7.15
C LEU A 115 4.94 -2.05 5.97
N TRP A 116 5.97 -1.20 5.90
CA TRP A 116 6.84 -1.16 4.72
C TRP A 116 8.30 -0.93 5.09
N LYS A 117 9.17 -1.61 4.37
CA LYS A 117 10.60 -1.31 4.34
C LYS A 117 11.08 -1.39 2.90
N ALA A 118 11.71 -0.31 2.41
CA ALA A 118 12.33 -0.29 1.10
C ALA A 118 13.63 -1.07 1.12
N LYS A 119 14.00 -1.67 -0.02
CA LYS A 119 15.33 -2.26 -0.19
C LYS A 119 16.35 -1.14 -0.23
N SER A 120 17.46 -1.36 0.42
CA SER A 120 18.58 -0.43 0.38
C SER A 120 19.16 -0.41 -1.03
N ALA A 121 19.54 0.78 -1.47
CA ALA A 121 20.21 0.95 -2.75
C ALA A 121 21.61 0.32 -2.70
#